data_b39ee35cb568c0bb46954402fe1e976a
#
_entry.id   b39ee35cb568c0bb46954402fe1e976a
#
_cell.length_a   1.000
_cell.length_b   1.000
_cell.length_c   1.000
_cell.angle_alpha   90.00
_cell.angle_beta   90.00
_cell.angle_gamma   90.00
#
_symmetry.space_group_name_H-M   'P 1'
#
loop_
_entity.id
_entity.type
_entity.pdbx_description
1 polymer ?
#
loop_
_entity_poly.entity_id
_entity_poly.type
_entity_poly.pdbx_seq_one_letter_code
_entity_poly.pdbx_strand_id
1 'polypeptide(L)'
;MVIKYAIIGAGAIGSALGRQFARAGLDVAVATSRGPAGATSLRESLGPHVIPTEVRDALTAEVVALAVPFESVRGLVEQISDWSGRIIVDATNAIDYRDFSPADLGGRESSDVVAEWARNARVVKAFGSTWAKVLAREPDTGAGGRRVCFISGNDPTANAEVASLAAQFGFEPVDLGRNDAGGRLQSFGGPLTGHSFISQPIAGDSPPEMDLVEPGGPTAIS
;
A
#
# COMPACT_ATOMS: atom_id res chain seq x y z
N MET A 1 11.88 -20.39 10.52
CA MET A 1 11.30 -20.16 9.18
C MET A 1 11.30 -18.65 9.00
N VAL A 2 11.88 -18.14 7.93
CA VAL A 2 11.87 -16.70 7.65
C VAL A 2 10.46 -16.32 7.17
N ILE A 3 9.81 -15.39 7.86
CA ILE A 3 8.50 -14.86 7.46
C ILE A 3 8.76 -13.77 6.40
N LYS A 4 8.29 -13.97 5.19
CA LYS A 4 8.46 -12.98 4.13
C LYS A 4 7.44 -11.85 4.23
N TYR A 5 6.17 -12.17 4.41
CA TYR A 5 5.08 -11.20 4.45
C TYR A 5 4.29 -11.30 5.75
N ALA A 6 3.95 -10.16 6.32
CA ALA A 6 3.06 -10.10 7.46
C ALA A 6 2.04 -8.96 7.32
N ILE A 7 0.86 -9.16 7.91
CA ILE A 7 -0.18 -8.14 8.09
C ILE A 7 -0.42 -7.97 9.58
N ILE A 8 -0.30 -6.74 10.06
CA ILE A 8 -0.69 -6.39 11.42
C ILE A 8 -2.08 -5.76 11.36
N GLY A 9 -3.06 -6.47 11.92
CA GLY A 9 -4.48 -6.10 11.91
C GLY A 9 -5.31 -6.99 10.98
N ALA A 10 -6.42 -7.55 11.49
CA ALA A 10 -7.40 -8.34 10.75
C ALA A 10 -8.75 -7.61 10.63
N GLY A 11 -8.70 -6.25 10.59
CA GLY A 11 -9.84 -5.40 10.28
C GLY A 11 -10.20 -5.43 8.79
N ALA A 12 -10.98 -4.45 8.33
CA ALA A 12 -11.47 -4.43 6.94
C ALA A 12 -10.34 -4.44 5.90
N ILE A 13 -9.32 -3.58 6.05
CA ILE A 13 -8.16 -3.51 5.13
C ILE A 13 -7.29 -4.76 5.27
N GLY A 14 -6.95 -5.20 6.50
CA GLY A 14 -6.12 -6.38 6.71
C GLY A 14 -6.76 -7.67 6.17
N SER A 15 -8.08 -7.81 6.32
CA SER A 15 -8.83 -8.93 5.73
C SER A 15 -8.86 -8.86 4.20
N ALA A 16 -8.97 -7.66 3.62
CA ALA A 16 -8.89 -7.46 2.17
C ALA A 16 -7.51 -7.83 1.61
N LEU A 17 -6.44 -7.40 2.28
CA LEU A 17 -5.07 -7.81 1.94
C LEU A 17 -4.87 -9.32 2.08
N GLY A 18 -5.29 -9.92 3.20
CA GLY A 18 -5.23 -11.38 3.39
C GLY A 18 -5.89 -12.15 2.25
N ARG A 19 -7.01 -11.62 1.73
CA ARG A 19 -7.69 -12.19 0.55
C ARG A 19 -6.85 -12.09 -0.71
N GLN A 20 -6.12 -10.99 -0.93
CA GLN A 20 -5.23 -10.86 -2.09
C GLN A 20 -4.04 -11.82 -1.99
N PHE A 21 -3.44 -11.95 -0.82
CA PHE A 21 -2.40 -12.95 -0.59
C PHE A 21 -2.88 -14.38 -0.88
N ALA A 22 -4.06 -14.74 -0.35
CA ALA A 22 -4.65 -16.08 -0.58
C ALA A 22 -4.92 -16.35 -2.06
N ARG A 23 -5.43 -15.36 -2.81
CA ARG A 23 -5.65 -15.48 -4.27
C ARG A 23 -4.36 -15.65 -5.04
N ALA A 24 -3.33 -14.93 -4.65
CA ALA A 24 -2.00 -15.04 -5.28
C ALA A 24 -1.25 -16.31 -4.89
N GLY A 25 -1.78 -17.14 -3.98
CA GLY A 25 -1.09 -18.33 -3.47
C GLY A 25 0.15 -18.00 -2.64
N LEU A 26 0.19 -16.83 -2.02
CA LEU A 26 1.31 -16.34 -1.21
C LEU A 26 0.99 -16.48 0.27
N ASP A 27 1.93 -17.06 1.02
CA ASP A 27 1.82 -17.17 2.48
C ASP A 27 2.00 -15.81 3.15
N VAL A 28 1.12 -15.50 4.10
CA VAL A 28 1.18 -14.27 4.88
C VAL A 28 0.88 -14.55 6.36
N ALA A 29 1.75 -14.10 7.25
CA ALA A 29 1.51 -14.08 8.67
C ALA A 29 0.48 -12.98 9.00
N VAL A 30 -0.56 -13.30 9.76
CA VAL A 30 -1.57 -12.32 10.17
C VAL A 30 -1.62 -12.26 11.69
N ALA A 31 -1.35 -11.08 12.22
CA ALA A 31 -1.30 -10.84 13.65
C ALA A 31 -2.33 -9.79 14.10
N THR A 32 -2.89 -9.97 15.27
CA THR A 32 -3.86 -9.06 15.88
C THR A 32 -3.53 -8.82 17.36
N SER A 33 -4.09 -7.77 17.94
CA SER A 33 -3.98 -7.51 19.39
C SER A 33 -4.58 -8.63 20.27
N ARG A 34 -5.37 -9.54 19.68
CA ARG A 34 -5.95 -10.70 20.35
C ARG A 34 -5.10 -11.96 20.17
N GLY A 35 -3.87 -11.82 19.72
CA GLY A 35 -2.99 -12.92 19.36
C GLY A 35 -3.47 -13.69 18.12
N PRO A 36 -2.94 -14.91 17.87
CA PRO A 36 -3.31 -15.73 16.70
C PRO A 36 -4.80 -16.06 16.63
N ALA A 37 -5.48 -16.21 17.77
CA ALA A 37 -6.92 -16.46 17.82
C ALA A 37 -7.73 -15.37 17.11
N GLY A 38 -7.24 -14.12 17.10
CA GLY A 38 -7.90 -13.01 16.40
C GLY A 38 -7.87 -13.11 14.87
N ALA A 39 -7.04 -13.98 14.29
CA ALA A 39 -6.94 -14.20 12.84
C ALA A 39 -7.49 -15.56 12.40
N THR A 40 -8.01 -16.39 13.32
CA THR A 40 -8.49 -17.76 13.02
C THR A 40 -9.63 -17.74 12.03
N SER A 41 -10.64 -16.90 12.22
CA SER A 41 -11.77 -16.81 11.31
C SER A 41 -11.37 -16.35 9.90
N LEU A 42 -10.33 -15.52 9.80
CA LEU A 42 -9.77 -15.11 8.51
C LEU A 42 -9.11 -16.30 7.80
N ARG A 43 -8.32 -17.09 8.53
CA ARG A 43 -7.73 -18.34 8.00
C ARG A 43 -8.80 -19.33 7.55
N GLU A 44 -9.83 -19.53 8.35
CA GLU A 44 -10.93 -20.44 8.00
C GLU A 44 -11.65 -20.03 6.72
N SER A 45 -11.82 -18.72 6.51
CA SER A 45 -12.50 -18.18 5.33
C SER A 45 -11.62 -18.07 4.07
N LEU A 46 -10.31 -17.89 4.22
CA LEU A 46 -9.38 -17.61 3.11
C LEU A 46 -8.42 -18.76 2.80
N GLY A 47 -8.33 -19.75 3.67
CA GLY A 47 -7.50 -20.94 3.45
C GLY A 47 -6.09 -20.89 4.02
N PRO A 48 -5.23 -21.83 3.65
CA PRO A 48 -3.99 -22.14 4.34
C PRO A 48 -2.91 -21.06 4.21
N HIS A 49 -2.98 -20.18 3.22
CA HIS A 49 -2.02 -19.10 3.00
C HIS A 49 -2.09 -18.00 4.07
N VAL A 50 -3.18 -17.91 4.81
CA VAL A 50 -3.31 -17.03 5.96
C VAL A 50 -2.83 -17.77 7.21
N ILE A 51 -1.75 -17.29 7.82
CA ILE A 51 -1.08 -17.94 8.95
C ILE A 51 -1.25 -17.07 10.20
N PRO A 52 -2.19 -17.41 11.11
CA PRO A 52 -2.32 -16.71 12.39
C PRO A 52 -1.01 -16.73 13.18
N THR A 53 -0.54 -15.56 13.61
CA THR A 53 0.80 -15.38 14.16
C THR A 53 0.75 -14.37 15.33
N GLU A 54 1.71 -14.46 16.25
CA GLU A 54 1.90 -13.44 17.28
C GLU A 54 2.44 -12.14 16.67
N VAL A 55 2.05 -10.98 17.23
CA VAL A 55 2.49 -9.65 16.74
C VAL A 55 4.02 -9.55 16.69
N ARG A 56 4.70 -9.96 17.77
CA ARG A 56 6.17 -9.89 17.83
C ARG A 56 6.85 -10.69 16.71
N ASP A 57 6.30 -11.85 16.36
CA ASP A 57 6.87 -12.72 15.32
C ASP A 57 6.54 -12.17 13.92
N ALA A 58 5.32 -11.65 13.71
CA ALA A 58 4.92 -10.99 12.49
C ALA A 58 5.76 -9.74 12.19
N LEU A 59 6.13 -8.97 13.22
CA LEU A 59 7.00 -7.79 13.08
C LEU A 59 8.44 -8.13 12.65
N THR A 60 8.83 -9.41 12.62
CA THR A 60 10.15 -9.83 12.10
C THR A 60 10.15 -10.09 10.59
N ALA A 61 9.00 -10.03 9.93
CA ALA A 61 8.88 -10.27 8.49
C ALA A 61 9.70 -9.28 7.64
N GLU A 62 10.09 -9.69 6.44
CA GLU A 62 10.80 -8.82 5.49
C GLU A 62 9.92 -7.64 5.04
N VAL A 63 8.62 -7.89 4.84
CA VAL A 63 7.62 -6.91 4.45
C VAL A 63 6.44 -6.98 5.42
N VAL A 64 6.17 -5.91 6.15
CA VAL A 64 5.10 -5.82 7.16
C VAL A 64 4.06 -4.79 6.72
N ALA A 65 2.84 -5.24 6.43
CA ALA A 65 1.72 -4.35 6.14
C ALA A 65 0.99 -3.94 7.44
N LEU A 66 0.90 -2.64 7.68
CA LEU A 66 0.17 -2.07 8.81
C LEU A 66 -1.28 -1.77 8.40
N ALA A 67 -2.22 -2.55 8.91
CA ALA A 67 -3.66 -2.43 8.65
C ALA A 67 -4.45 -2.22 9.95
N VAL A 68 -3.96 -1.28 10.76
CA VAL A 68 -4.49 -0.87 12.08
C VAL A 68 -4.86 0.61 12.08
N PRO A 69 -5.60 1.11 13.07
CA PRO A 69 -5.75 2.55 13.26
C PRO A 69 -4.41 3.26 13.39
N PHE A 70 -4.28 4.46 12.78
CA PHE A 70 -3.01 5.19 12.71
C PHE A 70 -2.40 5.46 14.09
N GLU A 71 -3.22 5.78 15.08
CA GLU A 71 -2.81 6.02 16.47
C GLU A 71 -2.16 4.79 17.14
N SER A 72 -2.41 3.60 16.64
CA SER A 72 -1.81 2.35 17.15
C SER A 72 -0.45 2.04 16.54
N VAL A 73 -0.09 2.71 15.43
CA VAL A 73 1.12 2.39 14.65
C VAL A 73 2.37 2.58 15.48
N ARG A 74 2.49 3.73 16.16
CA ARG A 74 3.68 4.06 16.94
C ARG A 74 4.05 2.95 17.92
N GLY A 75 3.10 2.54 18.77
CA GLY A 75 3.33 1.50 19.78
C GLY A 75 3.63 0.11 19.21
N LEU A 76 3.34 -0.12 17.91
CA LEU A 76 3.69 -1.35 17.20
C LEU A 76 5.12 -1.29 16.66
N VAL A 77 5.46 -0.23 15.90
CA VAL A 77 6.73 -0.17 15.20
C VAL A 77 7.92 0.10 16.14
N GLU A 78 7.70 0.78 17.26
CA GLU A 78 8.71 1.02 18.30
C GLU A 78 9.06 -0.26 19.10
N GLN A 79 8.31 -1.37 18.98
CA GLN A 79 8.71 -2.67 19.55
C GLN A 79 9.97 -3.23 18.87
N ILE A 80 10.29 -2.74 17.69
CA ILE A 80 11.49 -3.10 16.93
C ILE A 80 12.47 -1.94 17.01
N SER A 81 13.57 -2.13 17.71
CA SER A 81 14.60 -1.09 17.91
C SER A 81 15.31 -0.68 16.61
N ASP A 82 15.42 -1.59 15.66
CA ASP A 82 16.03 -1.37 14.35
C ASP A 82 15.37 -2.29 13.31
N TRP A 83 14.73 -1.67 12.31
CA TRP A 83 14.09 -2.39 11.20
C TRP A 83 15.07 -2.90 10.16
N SER A 84 16.34 -2.48 10.22
CA SER A 84 17.43 -3.00 9.38
C SER A 84 17.11 -3.02 7.88
N GLY A 85 16.45 -1.98 7.39
CA GLY A 85 16.07 -1.84 5.98
C GLY A 85 14.87 -2.69 5.53
N ARG A 86 14.15 -3.34 6.46
CA ARG A 86 12.91 -4.06 6.13
C ARG A 86 11.81 -3.09 5.70
N ILE A 87 10.87 -3.59 4.92
CA ILE A 87 9.80 -2.76 4.37
C ILE A 87 8.59 -2.74 5.32
N ILE A 88 8.09 -1.54 5.55
CA ILE A 88 6.76 -1.32 6.12
C ILE A 88 5.84 -0.82 5.00
N VAL A 89 4.79 -1.57 4.71
CA VAL A 89 3.68 -1.10 3.88
C VAL A 89 2.66 -0.40 4.77
N ASP A 90 2.61 0.92 4.67
CA ASP A 90 1.63 1.73 5.41
C ASP A 90 0.28 1.75 4.66
N ALA A 91 -0.62 0.88 5.09
CA ALA A 91 -2.01 0.86 4.61
C ALA A 91 -2.95 1.62 5.56
N THR A 92 -2.42 2.41 6.48
CA THR A 92 -3.20 3.20 7.44
C THR A 92 -3.65 4.54 6.86
N ASN A 93 -4.54 5.21 7.55
CA ASN A 93 -4.93 6.59 7.27
C ASN A 93 -4.95 7.38 8.57
N ALA A 94 -4.28 8.53 8.59
CA ALA A 94 -4.34 9.46 9.71
C ALA A 94 -5.63 10.27 9.63
N ILE A 95 -6.64 9.87 10.38
CA ILE A 95 -8.00 10.45 10.37
C ILE A 95 -8.30 11.07 11.72
N ASP A 96 -8.79 12.30 11.71
CA ASP A 96 -9.48 12.85 12.87
C ASP A 96 -10.93 12.34 12.87
N TYR A 97 -11.25 11.44 13.78
CA TYR A 97 -12.59 10.83 13.85
C TYR A 97 -13.67 11.76 14.41
N ARG A 98 -13.34 12.99 14.86
CA ARG A 98 -14.33 13.95 15.34
C ARG A 98 -15.17 14.52 14.21
N ASP A 99 -14.55 14.73 13.05
CA ASP A 99 -15.17 15.33 11.87
C ASP A 99 -14.85 14.60 10.56
N PHE A 100 -14.12 13.48 10.65
CA PHE A 100 -13.70 12.66 9.53
C PHE A 100 -12.80 13.41 8.54
N SER A 101 -11.96 14.31 9.04
CA SER A 101 -10.97 15.06 8.28
C SER A 101 -9.57 14.40 8.40
N PRO A 102 -8.59 14.79 7.54
CA PRO A 102 -7.20 14.44 7.77
C PRO A 102 -6.73 14.91 9.13
N ALA A 103 -6.04 14.05 9.89
CA ALA A 103 -5.45 14.42 11.16
C ALA A 103 -4.35 15.47 10.96
N ASP A 104 -4.24 16.42 11.88
CA ASP A 104 -3.16 17.41 11.86
C ASP A 104 -1.84 16.77 12.28
N LEU A 105 -0.94 16.61 11.33
CA LEU A 105 0.41 16.09 11.53
C LEU A 105 1.48 17.18 11.38
N GLY A 106 1.11 18.45 11.52
CA GLY A 106 2.02 19.59 11.36
C GLY A 106 2.55 19.72 9.92
N GLY A 107 1.72 19.43 8.92
CA GLY A 107 2.06 19.51 7.50
C GLY A 107 2.91 18.34 6.97
N ARG A 108 3.14 17.30 7.78
CA ARG A 108 3.89 16.08 7.38
C ARG A 108 2.96 15.03 6.80
N GLU A 109 3.49 14.22 5.89
CA GLU A 109 2.77 13.04 5.40
C GLU A 109 2.73 11.92 6.47
N SER A 110 1.61 11.20 6.56
CA SER A 110 1.44 10.16 7.58
C SER A 110 2.51 9.06 7.51
N SER A 111 2.91 8.67 6.31
CA SER A 111 3.95 7.65 6.13
C SER A 111 5.35 8.15 6.48
N ASP A 112 5.62 9.46 6.38
CA ASP A 112 6.88 10.04 6.88
C ASP A 112 6.91 10.03 8.42
N VAL A 113 5.76 10.28 9.06
CA VAL A 113 5.63 10.15 10.52
C VAL A 113 5.84 8.68 10.96
N VAL A 114 5.32 7.72 10.21
CA VAL A 114 5.59 6.29 10.46
C VAL A 114 7.07 5.98 10.32
N ALA A 115 7.75 6.53 9.32
CA ALA A 115 9.19 6.34 9.11
C ALA A 115 10.04 6.91 10.26
N GLU A 116 9.64 8.02 10.86
CA GLU A 116 10.29 8.56 12.06
C GLU A 116 10.18 7.60 13.27
N TRP A 117 9.05 6.92 13.45
CA TRP A 117 8.84 5.96 14.54
C TRP A 117 9.52 4.60 14.28
N ALA A 118 9.65 4.22 13.01
CA ALA A 118 10.18 2.93 12.59
C ALA A 118 11.65 3.06 12.13
N ARG A 119 12.56 3.17 13.09
CA ARG A 119 13.98 3.43 12.83
C ARG A 119 14.57 2.46 11.80
N ASN A 120 15.17 3.01 10.74
CA ASN A 120 15.79 2.27 9.63
C ASN A 120 14.81 1.40 8.82
N ALA A 121 13.50 1.62 8.91
CA ALA A 121 12.53 1.01 8.01
C ALA A 121 12.50 1.75 6.67
N ARG A 122 12.20 1.01 5.60
CA ARG A 122 11.81 1.57 4.31
C ARG A 122 10.28 1.60 4.26
N VAL A 123 9.67 2.78 4.44
CA VAL A 123 8.21 2.91 4.53
C VAL A 123 7.63 3.25 3.16
N VAL A 124 6.65 2.47 2.75
CA VAL A 124 5.92 2.61 1.49
C VAL A 124 4.43 2.70 1.78
N LYS A 125 3.78 3.78 1.36
CA LYS A 125 2.33 3.93 1.43
C LYS A 125 1.69 3.18 0.26
N ALA A 126 0.81 2.23 0.56
CA ALA A 126 0.05 1.49 -0.44
C ALA A 126 -1.23 0.89 0.17
N PHE A 127 -2.20 0.53 -0.68
CA PHE A 127 -3.47 -0.14 -0.34
C PHE A 127 -4.43 0.62 0.57
N GLY A 128 -4.04 1.78 1.13
CA GLY A 128 -4.86 2.59 2.03
C GLY A 128 -5.74 3.63 1.32
N SER A 129 -5.52 3.89 0.03
CA SER A 129 -6.22 4.95 -0.71
C SER A 129 -7.62 4.53 -1.19
N THR A 130 -7.97 3.26 -1.16
CA THR A 130 -9.28 2.75 -1.61
C THR A 130 -10.06 2.08 -0.50
N TRP A 131 -11.36 1.91 -0.70
CA TRP A 131 -12.21 1.22 0.25
C TRP A 131 -11.86 -0.26 0.37
N ALA A 132 -11.89 -0.81 1.58
CA ALA A 132 -11.59 -2.22 1.83
C ALA A 132 -12.44 -3.18 0.95
N LYS A 133 -13.71 -2.83 0.71
CA LYS A 133 -14.59 -3.62 -0.18
C LYS A 133 -14.13 -3.64 -1.63
N VAL A 134 -13.44 -2.59 -2.09
CA VAL A 134 -12.86 -2.51 -3.43
C VAL A 134 -11.53 -3.25 -3.45
N LEU A 135 -10.68 -3.04 -2.43
CA LEU A 135 -9.41 -3.75 -2.26
C LEU A 135 -9.62 -5.28 -2.21
N ALA A 136 -10.73 -5.76 -1.64
CA ALA A 136 -11.05 -7.18 -1.55
C ALA A 136 -11.56 -7.81 -2.87
N ARG A 137 -11.88 -7.00 -3.89
CA ARG A 137 -12.36 -7.49 -5.20
C ARG A 137 -11.23 -8.11 -6.01
N GLU A 138 -11.62 -8.82 -7.05
CA GLU A 138 -10.70 -9.23 -8.12
C GLU A 138 -10.10 -7.97 -8.76
N PRO A 139 -8.76 -7.86 -8.86
CA PRO A 139 -8.13 -6.71 -9.52
C PRO A 139 -8.40 -6.64 -11.02
N ASP A 140 -8.45 -7.79 -11.69
CA ASP A 140 -8.92 -7.88 -13.08
C ASP A 140 -10.42 -7.60 -13.14
N THR A 141 -10.83 -6.70 -14.02
CA THR A 141 -12.24 -6.31 -14.17
C THR A 141 -13.02 -7.20 -15.17
N GLY A 142 -12.34 -8.15 -15.82
CA GLY A 142 -12.91 -9.01 -16.87
C GLY A 142 -13.19 -8.29 -18.19
N ALA A 143 -12.97 -6.97 -18.25
CA ALA A 143 -13.16 -6.14 -19.45
C ALA A 143 -11.81 -5.63 -20.01
N GLY A 144 -10.71 -6.34 -19.74
CA GLY A 144 -9.36 -5.99 -20.18
C GLY A 144 -8.69 -4.89 -19.33
N GLY A 145 -9.31 -4.45 -18.24
CA GLY A 145 -8.76 -3.44 -17.35
C GLY A 145 -8.38 -4.01 -15.99
N ARG A 146 -7.35 -3.41 -15.34
CA ARG A 146 -6.90 -3.76 -14.01
C ARG A 146 -7.12 -2.61 -13.04
N ARG A 147 -7.49 -2.93 -11.80
CA ARG A 147 -7.59 -1.92 -10.74
C ARG A 147 -6.21 -1.38 -10.42
N VAL A 148 -6.12 -0.05 -10.34
CA VAL A 148 -4.88 0.63 -10.00
C VAL A 148 -4.62 0.53 -8.49
N CYS A 149 -3.36 0.28 -8.13
CA CYS A 149 -2.82 0.41 -6.78
C CYS A 149 -1.78 1.52 -6.78
N PHE A 150 -2.07 2.62 -6.09
CA PHE A 150 -1.12 3.71 -5.92
C PHE A 150 -0.08 3.37 -4.85
N ILE A 151 1.16 3.76 -5.11
CA ILE A 151 2.33 3.48 -4.27
C ILE A 151 3.14 4.76 -4.14
N SER A 152 3.62 5.07 -2.95
CA SER A 152 4.59 6.13 -2.73
C SER A 152 5.51 5.81 -1.55
N GLY A 153 6.74 6.31 -1.61
CA GLY A 153 7.72 6.13 -0.55
C GLY A 153 9.01 6.84 -0.90
N ASN A 154 9.83 7.11 0.10
CA ASN A 154 11.08 7.85 -0.10
C ASN A 154 12.25 6.97 -0.56
N ASP A 155 12.05 5.64 -0.62
CA ASP A 155 13.01 4.67 -1.15
C ASP A 155 12.46 4.04 -2.44
N PRO A 156 13.01 4.38 -3.63
CA PRO A 156 12.51 3.86 -4.91
C PRO A 156 12.61 2.34 -5.04
N THR A 157 13.59 1.71 -4.39
CA THR A 157 13.74 0.25 -4.41
C THR A 157 12.61 -0.41 -3.64
N ALA A 158 12.26 0.13 -2.46
CA ALA A 158 11.13 -0.36 -1.68
C ALA A 158 9.79 -0.14 -2.41
N ASN A 159 9.63 1.02 -3.10
CA ASN A 159 8.46 1.25 -3.95
C ASN A 159 8.34 0.17 -5.03
N ALA A 160 9.44 -0.16 -5.71
CA ALA A 160 9.45 -1.20 -6.75
C ALA A 160 9.14 -2.61 -6.19
N GLU A 161 9.63 -2.94 -4.98
CA GLU A 161 9.31 -4.20 -4.32
C GLU A 161 7.81 -4.30 -3.98
N VAL A 162 7.20 -3.22 -3.47
CA VAL A 162 5.76 -3.18 -3.18
C VAL A 162 4.93 -3.14 -4.46
N ALA A 163 5.40 -2.47 -5.51
CA ALA A 163 4.79 -2.51 -6.84
C ALA A 163 4.76 -3.93 -7.41
N SER A 164 5.86 -4.67 -7.29
CA SER A 164 5.91 -6.08 -7.69
C SER A 164 4.92 -6.94 -6.91
N LEU A 165 4.75 -6.71 -5.61
CA LEU A 165 3.75 -7.41 -4.79
C LEU A 165 2.33 -7.07 -5.25
N ALA A 166 2.01 -5.80 -5.51
CA ALA A 166 0.72 -5.38 -6.03
C ALA A 166 0.41 -6.00 -7.40
N ALA A 167 1.42 -6.09 -8.28
CA ALA A 167 1.31 -6.77 -9.57
C ALA A 167 1.06 -8.28 -9.43
N GLN A 168 1.69 -8.95 -8.46
CA GLN A 168 1.42 -10.36 -8.15
C GLN A 168 -0.01 -10.59 -7.66
N PHE A 169 -0.63 -9.61 -7.00
CA PHE A 169 -2.07 -9.65 -6.68
C PHE A 169 -2.96 -9.39 -7.90
N GLY A 170 -2.40 -8.96 -9.03
CA GLY A 170 -3.12 -8.65 -10.27
C GLY A 170 -3.51 -7.17 -10.43
N PHE A 171 -3.13 -6.30 -9.47
CA PHE A 171 -3.33 -4.85 -9.62
C PHE A 171 -2.40 -4.26 -10.68
N GLU A 172 -2.76 -3.08 -11.19
CA GLU A 172 -1.86 -2.20 -11.93
C GLU A 172 -1.18 -1.25 -10.94
N PRO A 173 0.11 -1.42 -10.61
CA PRO A 173 0.80 -0.52 -9.70
C PRO A 173 1.16 0.79 -10.40
N VAL A 174 0.89 1.91 -9.73
CA VAL A 174 1.30 3.25 -10.16
C VAL A 174 2.16 3.86 -9.06
N ASP A 175 3.45 3.99 -9.31
CA ASP A 175 4.38 4.65 -8.39
C ASP A 175 4.24 6.17 -8.54
N LEU A 176 3.80 6.82 -7.46
CA LEU A 176 3.65 8.27 -7.36
C LEU A 176 4.94 8.96 -6.90
N GLY A 177 6.01 8.19 -6.68
CA GLY A 177 7.29 8.69 -6.17
C GLY A 177 7.27 8.96 -4.68
N ARG A 178 7.90 10.06 -4.28
CA ARG A 178 8.09 10.43 -2.87
C ARG A 178 6.77 10.78 -2.16
N ASN A 179 6.73 10.55 -0.85
CA ASN A 179 5.57 10.88 -0.01
C ASN A 179 5.24 12.37 -0.05
N ASP A 180 6.25 13.25 0.02
CA ASP A 180 6.11 14.72 0.01
C ASP A 180 5.76 15.31 -1.36
N ALA A 181 5.72 14.50 -2.41
CA ALA A 181 5.34 14.88 -3.77
C ALA A 181 4.04 14.17 -4.18
N GLY A 182 4.15 13.15 -5.03
CA GLY A 182 2.97 12.40 -5.51
C GLY A 182 2.23 11.62 -4.42
N GLY A 183 2.90 11.25 -3.31
CA GLY A 183 2.27 10.57 -2.19
C GLY A 183 1.10 11.32 -1.55
N ARG A 184 1.14 12.66 -1.56
CA ARG A 184 0.03 13.51 -1.09
C ARG A 184 -1.28 13.25 -1.82
N LEU A 185 -1.21 12.83 -3.07
CA LEU A 185 -2.40 12.56 -3.88
C LEU A 185 -3.20 11.36 -3.35
N GLN A 186 -2.53 10.36 -2.76
CA GLN A 186 -3.17 9.15 -2.21
C GLN A 186 -3.40 9.19 -0.70
N SER A 187 -2.84 10.17 0.03
CA SER A 187 -3.08 10.37 1.46
C SER A 187 -4.56 10.65 1.74
N PHE A 188 -5.05 10.31 2.93
CA PHE A 188 -6.44 10.54 3.29
C PHE A 188 -6.83 12.02 3.09
N GLY A 189 -7.94 12.24 2.39
CA GLY A 189 -8.36 13.58 1.96
C GLY A 189 -7.73 14.05 0.64
N GLY A 190 -6.76 13.33 0.09
CA GLY A 190 -6.19 13.60 -1.22
C GLY A 190 -7.10 13.18 -2.38
N PRO A 191 -6.85 13.67 -3.60
CA PRO A 191 -7.75 13.49 -4.75
C PRO A 191 -7.88 12.05 -5.25
N LEU A 192 -6.97 11.14 -4.88
CA LEU A 192 -7.04 9.73 -5.26
C LEU A 192 -7.71 8.86 -4.19
N THR A 193 -7.95 9.41 -2.98
CA THR A 193 -8.53 8.65 -1.87
C THR A 193 -10.01 8.39 -2.08
N GLY A 194 -10.45 7.17 -1.78
CA GLY A 194 -11.87 6.78 -1.86
C GLY A 194 -12.35 6.44 -3.28
N HIS A 195 -11.49 6.56 -4.28
CA HIS A 195 -11.81 6.22 -5.67
C HIS A 195 -11.26 4.84 -6.05
N SER A 196 -11.86 4.26 -7.10
CA SER A 196 -11.38 3.05 -7.75
C SER A 196 -11.04 3.37 -9.20
N PHE A 197 -9.74 3.40 -9.51
CA PHE A 197 -9.25 3.63 -10.86
C PHE A 197 -9.02 2.29 -11.56
N ILE A 198 -9.22 2.30 -12.87
CA ILE A 198 -9.00 1.14 -13.72
C ILE A 198 -8.05 1.58 -14.85
N SER A 199 -6.92 0.91 -14.92
CA SER A 199 -6.01 1.00 -16.05
C SER A 199 -6.54 0.10 -17.16
N GLN A 200 -6.70 0.64 -18.35
CA GLN A 200 -7.09 -0.12 -19.53
C GLN A 200 -6.01 0.04 -20.61
N PRO A 201 -5.64 -1.04 -21.31
CA PRO A 201 -4.77 -0.93 -22.48
C PRO A 201 -5.42 0.03 -23.50
N ILE A 202 -4.64 0.92 -24.05
CA ILE A 202 -5.08 1.71 -25.19
C ILE A 202 -5.18 0.74 -26.37
N ALA A 203 -6.37 0.60 -26.96
CA ALA A 203 -6.57 -0.23 -28.14
C ALA A 203 -5.87 0.42 -29.35
N GLY A 204 -4.80 -0.22 -29.82
CA GLY A 204 -4.00 0.26 -30.97
C GLY A 204 -2.54 -0.10 -30.75
N ASP A 205 -1.91 -0.70 -31.76
CA ASP A 205 -0.58 -1.33 -31.69
C ASP A 205 0.61 -0.36 -31.61
N SER A 206 0.38 0.92 -31.45
CA SER A 206 1.47 1.89 -31.22
C SER A 206 0.95 3.08 -30.45
N PRO A 207 1.73 3.63 -29.49
CA PRO A 207 1.43 4.96 -29.00
C PRO A 207 1.36 5.88 -30.23
N PRO A 208 0.40 6.81 -30.31
CA PRO A 208 0.40 7.81 -31.39
C PRO A 208 1.81 8.40 -31.42
N GLU A 209 2.44 8.43 -32.62
CA GLU A 209 3.66 9.21 -32.80
C GLU A 209 3.39 10.59 -32.18
N MET A 210 4.04 10.89 -31.08
CA MET A 210 4.03 12.24 -30.59
C MET A 210 4.80 13.02 -31.64
N ASP A 211 4.06 13.74 -32.48
CA ASP A 211 4.63 14.83 -33.25
C ASP A 211 5.28 15.77 -32.24
N LEU A 212 6.58 15.56 -32.03
CA LEU A 212 7.39 16.54 -31.33
C LEU A 212 7.35 17.74 -32.25
N VAL A 213 6.48 18.70 -31.93
CA VAL A 213 6.52 20.02 -32.53
C VAL A 213 7.92 20.54 -32.23
N GLU A 214 8.80 20.53 -33.25
CA GLU A 214 10.11 21.12 -33.16
C GLU A 214 9.92 22.57 -32.65
N PRO A 215 10.65 23.00 -31.62
CA PRO A 215 10.56 24.40 -31.17
C PRO A 215 10.94 25.27 -32.36
N GLY A 216 9.97 26.05 -32.85
CA GLY A 216 10.09 26.85 -34.05
C GLY A 216 11.36 27.66 -34.06
N GLY A 217 12.15 27.47 -35.11
CA GLY A 217 13.30 28.29 -35.41
C GLY A 217 12.93 29.76 -35.53
N PRO A 218 13.87 30.69 -35.35
CA PRO A 218 13.60 32.12 -35.30
C PRO A 218 12.98 32.58 -36.64
N THR A 219 11.77 33.11 -36.60
CA THR A 219 11.15 33.80 -37.72
C THR A 219 11.99 35.04 -38.02
N ALA A 220 12.69 35.04 -39.14
CA ALA A 220 13.34 36.22 -39.66
C ALA A 220 12.25 37.26 -40.02
N ILE A 221 12.21 38.33 -39.30
CA ILE A 221 11.38 39.52 -39.64
C ILE A 221 12.18 40.29 -40.69
N SER A 222 11.67 40.36 -41.89
CA SER A 222 12.08 41.31 -42.92
C SER A 222 11.21 42.53 -42.89
#